data_f5e59a52a26273f09a1904c25e39b4f4
#
_entry.id   f5e59a52a26273f09a1904c25e39b4f4
#
_cell.length_a   1.000
_cell.length_b   1.000
_cell.length_c   1.000
_cell.angle_alpha   90.00
_cell.angle_beta   90.00
_cell.angle_gamma   90.00
#
_symmetry.space_group_name_H-M   'P 1'
#
loop_
_entity.id
_entity.type
_entity.pdbx_description
1 polymer ?
#
loop_
_entity_poly.entity_id
_entity_poly.type
_entity_poly.pdbx_seq_one_letter_code
_entity_poly.pdbx_strand_id
1 'polypeptide(L)'
;MTDFEILLRKAGYSVPEAAEHLDYSEGHIYRWIRGEERPRDGIIRLLELEINQRRGPDNGGGFTFIDLFAGIGGLRKAMESAGGRCVFTSEWDKYSQQTYLANFPDNRPIAGDIRAVDAAAIPDHDVLVAGFPCQPFSIAGVSKKNALGRLHGFEDETQGTLFFDVLRILRYHMPPAFLLENVKNLRSHNGGDTFRTIIGALEELGYHLSWRVIDAKAFVPQHR
;
A
#
# COMPACT_ATOMS: atom_id res chain seq x y z
N MET A 1 8.25 -12.53 5.13
CA MET A 1 9.12 -11.33 5.00
C MET A 1 9.57 -10.95 6.40
N THR A 2 10.87 -10.77 6.63
CA THR A 2 11.39 -10.38 7.95
C THR A 2 11.35 -8.87 8.14
N ASP A 3 11.37 -8.39 9.39
CA ASP A 3 11.45 -6.96 9.71
C ASP A 3 12.65 -6.28 9.05
N PHE A 4 13.77 -7.00 8.92
CA PHE A 4 14.96 -6.50 8.27
C PHE A 4 14.78 -6.34 6.75
N GLU A 5 14.10 -7.26 6.08
CA GLU A 5 13.80 -7.13 4.66
C GLU A 5 12.92 -5.91 4.38
N ILE A 6 11.93 -5.67 5.24
CA ILE A 6 11.07 -4.48 5.17
C ILE A 6 11.91 -3.21 5.35
N LEU A 7 12.78 -3.20 6.35
CA LEU A 7 13.64 -2.06 6.65
C LEU A 7 14.59 -1.74 5.51
N LEU A 8 15.19 -2.78 4.91
CA LEU A 8 16.11 -2.64 3.79
C LEU A 8 15.45 -2.03 2.56
N ARG A 9 14.23 -2.49 2.23
CA ARG A 9 13.42 -1.94 1.15
C ARG A 9 13.04 -0.49 1.39
N LYS A 10 12.60 -0.15 2.62
CA LYS A 10 12.30 1.24 3.02
C LYS A 10 13.52 2.15 2.91
N ALA A 11 14.70 1.64 3.23
CA ALA A 11 15.96 2.35 3.03
C ALA A 11 16.38 2.43 1.55
N GLY A 12 15.64 1.77 0.62
CA GLY A 12 15.87 1.84 -0.82
C GLY A 12 17.09 1.09 -1.30
N TYR A 13 17.54 0.08 -0.56
CA TYR A 13 18.70 -0.72 -0.94
C TYR A 13 18.30 -2.08 -1.52
N SER A 14 18.88 -2.44 -2.65
CA SER A 14 19.01 -3.82 -3.08
C SER A 14 20.03 -4.58 -2.22
N VAL A 15 20.05 -5.91 -2.30
CA VAL A 15 21.00 -6.71 -1.50
C VAL A 15 22.47 -6.37 -1.79
N PRO A 16 22.92 -6.20 -3.05
CA PRO A 16 24.28 -5.77 -3.35
C PRO A 16 24.61 -4.38 -2.78
N GLU A 17 23.71 -3.40 -2.94
CA GLU A 17 23.90 -2.05 -2.42
C GLU A 17 23.96 -2.03 -0.88
N ALA A 18 23.12 -2.82 -0.22
CA ALA A 18 23.13 -2.96 1.22
C ALA A 18 24.42 -3.63 1.72
N ALA A 19 24.93 -4.63 1.00
CA ALA A 19 26.18 -5.30 1.32
C ALA A 19 27.36 -4.33 1.28
N GLU A 20 27.44 -3.51 0.22
CA GLU A 20 28.46 -2.47 0.07
C GLU A 20 28.30 -1.37 1.15
N HIS A 21 27.09 -0.84 1.32
CA HIS A 21 26.80 0.27 2.24
C HIS A 21 27.04 -0.07 3.71
N LEU A 22 26.68 -1.29 4.11
CA LEU A 22 26.79 -1.75 5.50
C LEU A 22 28.14 -2.44 5.81
N ASP A 23 29.01 -2.61 4.81
CA ASP A 23 30.29 -3.34 4.90
C ASP A 23 30.12 -4.80 5.34
N TYR A 24 29.19 -5.50 4.68
CA TYR A 24 28.92 -6.92 4.88
C TYR A 24 28.89 -7.65 3.53
N SER A 25 29.06 -8.98 3.55
CA SER A 25 28.84 -9.77 2.35
C SER A 25 27.35 -9.93 2.05
N GLU A 26 26.99 -10.07 0.78
CA GLU A 26 25.61 -10.37 0.36
C GLU A 26 25.03 -11.60 1.09
N GLY A 27 25.88 -12.60 1.35
CA GLY A 27 25.50 -13.80 2.09
C GLY A 27 25.03 -13.48 3.52
N HIS A 28 25.61 -12.46 4.20
CA HIS A 28 25.14 -11.98 5.49
C HIS A 28 23.78 -11.30 5.37
N ILE A 29 23.62 -10.42 4.36
CA ILE A 29 22.33 -9.73 4.10
C ILE A 29 21.22 -10.75 3.85
N TYR A 30 21.48 -11.79 3.06
CA TYR A 30 20.51 -12.86 2.83
C TYR A 30 20.16 -13.65 4.10
N ARG A 31 21.12 -13.91 5.02
CA ARG A 31 20.81 -14.56 6.31
C ARG A 31 19.88 -13.71 7.17
N TRP A 32 20.07 -12.39 7.19
CA TRP A 32 19.19 -11.47 7.92
C TRP A 32 17.80 -11.40 7.28
N ILE A 33 17.73 -11.35 5.95
CA ILE A 33 16.45 -11.39 5.22
C ILE A 33 15.67 -12.69 5.48
N ARG A 34 16.36 -13.84 5.59
CA ARG A 34 15.72 -15.12 5.91
C ARG A 34 15.46 -15.33 7.41
N GLY A 35 15.90 -14.41 8.26
CA GLY A 35 15.74 -14.53 9.72
C GLY A 35 16.62 -15.60 10.36
N GLU A 36 17.64 -16.08 9.65
CA GLU A 36 18.62 -17.05 10.16
C GLU A 36 19.57 -16.42 11.17
N GLU A 37 19.78 -15.12 11.07
CA GLU A 37 20.61 -14.31 11.93
C GLU A 37 19.97 -12.93 12.11
N ARG A 38 20.10 -12.32 13.29
CA ARG A 38 19.62 -10.97 13.56
C ARG A 38 20.72 -9.94 13.30
N PRO A 39 20.45 -8.85 12.55
CA PRO A 39 21.40 -7.74 12.42
C PRO A 39 21.68 -7.09 13.77
N ARG A 40 22.85 -6.48 13.92
CA ARG A 40 23.18 -5.68 15.11
C ARG A 40 22.26 -4.49 15.23
N ASP A 41 21.89 -4.11 16.45
CA ASP A 41 20.99 -2.98 16.69
C ASP A 41 21.46 -1.66 16.04
N GLY A 42 22.79 -1.46 15.92
CA GLY A 42 23.37 -0.33 15.23
C GLY A 42 23.04 -0.25 13.75
N ILE A 43 22.91 -1.40 13.06
CA ILE A 43 22.52 -1.47 11.64
C ILE A 43 21.05 -1.10 11.49
N ILE A 44 20.20 -1.63 12.36
CA ILE A 44 18.78 -1.29 12.40
C ILE A 44 18.60 0.22 12.57
N ARG A 45 19.27 0.80 13.57
CA ARG A 45 19.21 2.25 13.84
C ARG A 45 19.75 3.10 12.69
N LEU A 46 20.80 2.67 12.02
CA LEU A 46 21.35 3.38 10.86
C LEU A 46 20.31 3.46 9.73
N LEU A 47 19.73 2.32 9.36
CA LEU A 47 18.71 2.28 8.31
C LEU A 47 17.46 3.07 8.69
N GLU A 48 17.01 3.01 9.95
CA GLU A 48 15.89 3.84 10.45
C GLU A 48 16.19 5.34 10.36
N LEU A 49 17.41 5.77 10.70
CA LEU A 49 17.84 7.17 10.58
C LEU A 49 17.85 7.63 9.12
N GLU A 50 18.35 6.80 8.20
CA GLU A 50 18.38 7.11 6.78
C GLU A 50 16.98 7.21 6.18
N ILE A 51 16.07 6.30 6.54
CA ILE A 51 14.66 6.37 6.16
C ILE A 51 14.04 7.68 6.66
N ASN A 52 14.27 8.05 7.92
CA ASN A 52 13.73 9.28 8.50
C ASN A 52 14.34 10.54 7.85
N GLN A 53 15.61 10.54 7.49
CA GLN A 53 16.23 11.64 6.76
C GLN A 53 15.66 11.82 5.35
N ARG A 54 15.33 10.73 4.64
CA ARG A 54 14.70 10.79 3.31
C ARG A 54 13.26 11.31 3.38
N ARG A 55 12.54 11.09 4.49
CA ARG A 55 11.19 11.64 4.72
C ARG A 55 11.15 13.17 4.80
N GLY A 56 12.31 13.82 4.94
CA GLY A 56 12.43 15.27 5.09
C GLY A 56 12.03 15.76 6.49
N PRO A 57 12.28 17.04 6.82
CA PRO A 57 11.91 17.58 8.12
C PRO A 57 10.39 17.50 8.32
N ASP A 58 10.00 17.00 9.47
CA ASP A 58 8.61 16.96 9.94
C ASP A 58 8.10 18.43 10.09
N ASN A 59 7.45 18.90 9.03
CA ASN A 59 6.92 20.26 8.96
C ASN A 59 5.58 20.37 9.74
N GLY A 60 5.61 20.01 11.01
CA GLY A 60 4.51 20.34 11.94
C GLY A 60 3.47 19.25 12.18
N GLY A 61 3.88 18.07 12.63
CA GLY A 61 2.98 17.15 13.34
C GLY A 61 1.92 16.42 12.51
N GLY A 62 2.04 16.39 11.18
CA GLY A 62 1.15 15.68 10.28
C GLY A 62 1.79 14.42 9.66
N PHE A 63 0.97 13.56 9.08
CA PHE A 63 1.41 12.39 8.31
C PHE A 63 1.26 12.64 6.80
N THR A 64 2.00 11.88 5.98
CA THR A 64 1.84 11.88 4.52
C THR A 64 0.94 10.73 4.08
N PHE A 65 0.17 10.94 3.02
CA PHE A 65 -0.65 9.86 2.46
C PHE A 65 -0.74 9.92 0.93
N ILE A 66 -1.06 8.79 0.34
CA ILE A 66 -1.44 8.67 -1.07
C ILE A 66 -2.91 8.30 -1.19
N ASP A 67 -3.58 8.80 -2.23
CA ASP A 67 -5.02 8.61 -2.50
C ASP A 67 -5.18 7.88 -3.85
N LEU A 68 -5.50 6.58 -3.79
CA LEU A 68 -5.68 5.74 -4.96
C LEU A 68 -7.17 5.54 -5.26
N PHE A 69 -7.53 5.56 -6.55
CA PHE A 69 -8.92 5.55 -6.99
C PHE A 69 -9.71 6.70 -6.37
N ALA A 70 -9.11 7.88 -6.42
CA ALA A 70 -9.45 9.03 -5.60
C ALA A 70 -10.87 9.56 -5.84
N GLY A 71 -11.50 9.24 -6.98
CA GLY A 71 -12.81 9.74 -7.35
C GLY A 71 -12.82 11.26 -7.33
N ILE A 72 -13.72 11.85 -6.55
CA ILE A 72 -13.82 13.30 -6.36
C ILE A 72 -13.08 13.80 -5.10
N GLY A 73 -12.31 12.93 -4.42
CA GLY A 73 -11.44 13.28 -3.29
C GLY A 73 -12.05 13.16 -1.90
N GLY A 74 -13.04 12.28 -1.73
CA GLY A 74 -13.68 12.08 -0.42
C GLY A 74 -12.71 11.59 0.67
N LEU A 75 -11.87 10.59 0.36
CA LEU A 75 -10.85 10.07 1.28
C LEU A 75 -9.77 11.10 1.54
N ARG A 76 -9.30 11.81 0.51
CA ARG A 76 -8.35 12.92 0.69
C ARG A 76 -8.86 13.96 1.67
N LYS A 77 -10.09 14.41 1.51
CA LYS A 77 -10.69 15.40 2.43
C LYS A 77 -10.69 14.90 3.87
N ALA A 78 -11.01 13.63 4.08
CA ALA A 78 -10.99 13.03 5.41
C ALA A 78 -9.57 12.98 6.01
N MET A 79 -8.58 12.56 5.23
CA MET A 79 -7.17 12.49 5.67
C MET A 79 -6.59 13.88 5.95
N GLU A 80 -6.86 14.88 5.11
CA GLU A 80 -6.43 16.26 5.34
C GLU A 80 -7.08 16.86 6.60
N SER A 81 -8.36 16.52 6.87
CA SER A 81 -9.03 16.93 8.13
C SER A 81 -8.40 16.30 9.37
N ALA A 82 -7.73 15.15 9.22
CA ALA A 82 -6.98 14.49 10.28
C ALA A 82 -5.51 14.97 10.38
N GLY A 83 -5.12 16.00 9.62
CA GLY A 83 -3.76 16.54 9.60
C GLY A 83 -2.83 15.89 8.57
N GLY A 84 -3.35 15.05 7.69
CA GLY A 84 -2.57 14.42 6.64
C GLY A 84 -2.25 15.37 5.48
N ARG A 85 -1.14 15.11 4.80
CA ARG A 85 -0.73 15.79 3.56
C ARG A 85 -0.71 14.78 2.42
N CYS A 86 -1.55 14.99 1.39
CA CYS A 86 -1.56 14.17 0.19
C CYS A 86 -0.25 14.36 -0.59
N VAL A 87 0.44 13.29 -0.94
CA VAL A 87 1.70 13.34 -1.71
C VAL A 87 1.59 12.71 -3.10
N PHE A 88 0.56 11.89 -3.32
CA PHE A 88 0.29 11.25 -4.61
C PHE A 88 -1.20 10.96 -4.76
N THR A 89 -1.71 11.07 -5.99
CA THR A 89 -3.11 10.78 -6.32
C THR A 89 -3.19 10.01 -7.64
N SER A 90 -4.02 8.98 -7.69
CA SER A 90 -4.36 8.25 -8.91
C SER A 90 -5.87 8.18 -9.09
N GLU A 91 -6.34 8.57 -10.27
CA GLU A 91 -7.73 8.47 -10.72
C GLU A 91 -7.76 8.41 -12.25
N TRP A 92 -8.45 7.43 -12.82
CA TRP A 92 -8.44 7.24 -14.27
C TRP A 92 -9.59 7.95 -14.99
N ASP A 93 -10.72 8.17 -14.28
CA ASP A 93 -11.89 8.83 -14.88
C ASP A 93 -11.67 10.33 -14.99
N LYS A 94 -11.71 10.85 -16.22
CA LYS A 94 -11.45 12.27 -16.50
C LYS A 94 -12.43 13.24 -15.85
N TYR A 95 -13.67 12.83 -15.62
CA TYR A 95 -14.68 13.70 -15.01
C TYR A 95 -14.48 13.75 -13.49
N SER A 96 -14.13 12.62 -12.90
CA SER A 96 -13.71 12.56 -11.50
C SER A 96 -12.47 13.42 -11.28
N GLN A 97 -11.45 13.32 -12.14
CA GLN A 97 -10.25 14.17 -12.08
C GLN A 97 -10.58 15.67 -12.15
N GLN A 98 -11.49 16.10 -13.04
CA GLN A 98 -11.91 17.50 -13.13
C GLN A 98 -12.53 17.99 -11.81
N THR A 99 -13.42 17.20 -11.22
CA THR A 99 -14.03 17.53 -9.94
C THR A 99 -13.01 17.52 -8.81
N TYR A 100 -12.09 16.55 -8.82
CA TYR A 100 -10.99 16.47 -7.84
C TYR A 100 -10.12 17.71 -7.88
N LEU A 101 -9.68 18.15 -9.06
CA LEU A 101 -8.86 19.36 -9.24
C LEU A 101 -9.60 20.64 -8.81
N ALA A 102 -10.93 20.70 -9.02
CA ALA A 102 -11.73 21.81 -8.53
C ALA A 102 -11.83 21.82 -6.98
N ASN A 103 -11.86 20.65 -6.35
CA ASN A 103 -11.90 20.52 -4.90
C ASN A 103 -10.53 20.77 -4.22
N PHE A 104 -9.43 20.46 -4.93
CA PHE A 104 -8.06 20.53 -4.40
C PHE A 104 -7.14 21.27 -5.38
N PRO A 105 -7.14 22.60 -5.36
CA PRO A 105 -6.41 23.45 -6.33
C PRO A 105 -4.90 23.57 -6.00
N ASP A 106 -4.27 22.50 -5.52
CA ASP A 106 -2.84 22.47 -5.18
C ASP A 106 -1.91 22.20 -6.39
N ASN A 107 -2.49 22.14 -7.60
CA ASN A 107 -1.78 21.91 -8.87
C ASN A 107 -0.93 20.63 -8.92
N ARG A 108 -1.21 19.64 -8.09
CA ARG A 108 -0.53 18.35 -8.16
C ARG A 108 -1.05 17.53 -9.34
N PRO A 109 -0.16 16.89 -10.09
CA PRO A 109 -0.60 16.00 -11.16
C PRO A 109 -1.36 14.80 -10.57
N ILE A 110 -2.47 14.44 -11.22
CA ILE A 110 -3.18 13.20 -10.94
C ILE A 110 -2.61 12.14 -11.90
N ALA A 111 -2.08 11.06 -11.36
CA ALA A 111 -1.76 9.89 -12.15
C ALA A 111 -3.08 9.25 -12.64
N GLY A 112 -3.10 8.83 -13.89
CA GLY A 112 -4.28 8.22 -14.49
C GLY A 112 -4.50 6.79 -14.00
N ASP A 113 -4.37 5.82 -14.91
CA ASP A 113 -4.52 4.41 -14.61
C ASP A 113 -3.38 3.90 -13.72
N ILE A 114 -3.71 3.43 -12.53
CA ILE A 114 -2.73 2.94 -11.55
C ILE A 114 -1.93 1.73 -12.05
N ARG A 115 -2.46 0.98 -13.00
CA ARG A 115 -1.77 -0.16 -13.63
C ARG A 115 -0.54 0.27 -14.43
N ALA A 116 -0.55 1.48 -14.95
CA ALA A 116 0.56 2.06 -15.70
C ALA A 116 1.61 2.76 -14.80
N VAL A 117 1.35 2.88 -13.50
CA VAL A 117 2.24 3.55 -12.56
C VAL A 117 3.21 2.55 -11.97
N ASP A 118 4.51 2.82 -12.12
CA ASP A 118 5.53 2.08 -11.39
C ASP A 118 5.47 2.42 -9.89
N ALA A 119 5.46 1.39 -9.03
CA ALA A 119 5.44 1.61 -7.59
C ALA A 119 6.64 2.45 -7.13
N ALA A 120 7.80 2.31 -7.75
CA ALA A 120 9.00 3.08 -7.44
C ALA A 120 8.87 4.59 -7.76
N ALA A 121 7.93 4.97 -8.65
CA ALA A 121 7.66 6.36 -8.97
C ALA A 121 6.70 7.04 -7.98
N ILE A 122 6.08 6.28 -7.08
CA ILE A 122 5.19 6.80 -6.04
C ILE A 122 6.06 7.26 -4.87
N PRO A 123 5.85 8.48 -4.32
CA PRO A 123 6.60 8.95 -3.15
C PRO A 123 6.38 8.09 -1.91
N ASP A 124 7.38 8.03 -1.01
CA ASP A 124 7.20 7.45 0.31
C ASP A 124 6.09 8.17 1.07
N HIS A 125 5.32 7.39 1.83
CA HIS A 125 4.13 7.87 2.53
C HIS A 125 3.88 7.07 3.80
N ASP A 126 3.17 7.67 4.74
CA ASP A 126 2.83 7.04 6.01
C ASP A 126 1.52 6.24 5.94
N VAL A 127 0.60 6.67 5.07
CA VAL A 127 -0.72 6.03 4.92
C VAL A 127 -1.06 5.85 3.44
N LEU A 128 -1.50 4.66 3.05
CA LEU A 128 -2.14 4.44 1.76
C LEU A 128 -3.66 4.46 1.96
N VAL A 129 -4.39 5.33 1.24
CA VAL A 129 -5.85 5.25 1.19
C VAL A 129 -6.33 4.87 -0.20
N ALA A 130 -7.35 3.99 -0.27
CA ALA A 130 -7.88 3.53 -1.54
C ALA A 130 -9.35 3.12 -1.45
N GLY A 131 -10.20 3.74 -2.27
CA GLY A 131 -11.57 3.31 -2.56
C GLY A 131 -11.60 2.45 -3.83
N PHE A 132 -11.05 1.24 -3.79
CA PHE A 132 -10.89 0.42 -4.99
C PHE A 132 -12.21 -0.21 -5.46
N PRO A 133 -12.47 -0.34 -6.78
CA PRO A 133 -13.72 -0.87 -7.29
C PRO A 133 -13.86 -2.37 -6.97
N CYS A 134 -15.09 -2.80 -6.64
CA CYS A 134 -15.45 -4.20 -6.43
C CYS A 134 -15.56 -4.90 -7.79
N GLN A 135 -14.44 -5.37 -8.32
CA GLN A 135 -14.41 -6.18 -9.54
C GLN A 135 -14.43 -7.67 -9.18
N PRO A 136 -15.06 -8.53 -10.01
CA PRO A 136 -15.06 -9.96 -9.75
C PRO A 136 -13.63 -10.52 -9.83
N PHE A 137 -13.20 -11.18 -8.75
CA PHE A 137 -11.95 -11.92 -8.72
C PHE A 137 -12.10 -13.22 -9.52
N SER A 138 -11.22 -13.44 -10.45
CA SER A 138 -11.02 -14.79 -11.00
C SER A 138 -10.16 -15.61 -10.02
N ILE A 139 -10.82 -16.27 -9.06
CA ILE A 139 -10.16 -17.01 -7.96
C ILE A 139 -9.41 -18.25 -8.47
N ALA A 140 -9.67 -18.71 -9.68
CA ALA A 140 -9.11 -19.95 -10.22
C ALA A 140 -7.56 -19.98 -10.24
N GLY A 141 -6.89 -18.82 -10.31
CA GLY A 141 -5.43 -18.71 -10.27
C GLY A 141 -4.83 -18.67 -8.85
N VAL A 142 -5.51 -18.04 -7.89
CA VAL A 142 -4.99 -17.80 -6.53
C VAL A 142 -5.04 -19.07 -5.69
N SER A 143 -6.15 -19.81 -5.70
CA SER A 143 -6.33 -21.02 -4.89
C SER A 143 -5.39 -22.17 -5.30
N LYS A 144 -5.04 -22.29 -6.60
CA LYS A 144 -4.20 -23.39 -7.10
C LYS A 144 -2.72 -23.21 -6.78
N LYS A 145 -2.25 -21.96 -6.58
CA LYS A 145 -0.85 -21.64 -6.28
C LYS A 145 -0.55 -21.63 -4.79
N ASN A 146 -1.51 -21.22 -3.95
CA ASN A 146 -1.37 -21.31 -2.48
C ASN A 146 -1.28 -22.76 -1.99
N ALA A 147 -1.97 -23.72 -2.68
CA ALA A 147 -1.86 -25.14 -2.40
C ALA A 147 -0.49 -25.76 -2.74
N LEU A 148 0.34 -25.07 -3.53
CA LEU A 148 1.65 -25.56 -4.01
C LEU A 148 2.86 -24.90 -3.30
N GLY A 149 2.65 -24.06 -2.27
CA GLY A 149 3.72 -23.50 -1.43
C GLY A 149 4.75 -22.64 -2.17
N ARG A 150 4.39 -22.06 -3.33
CA ARG A 150 5.31 -21.23 -4.13
C ARG A 150 5.10 -19.75 -3.83
N LEU A 151 6.01 -19.17 -3.04
CA LEU A 151 6.08 -17.74 -2.67
C LEU A 151 6.29 -16.75 -3.84
N HIS A 152 6.47 -17.21 -5.08
CA HIS A 152 6.77 -16.38 -6.25
C HIS A 152 5.62 -16.27 -7.28
N GLY A 153 4.37 -16.51 -6.89
CA GLY A 153 3.25 -16.69 -7.81
C GLY A 153 2.37 -15.49 -8.13
N PHE A 154 2.69 -14.28 -7.68
CA PHE A 154 1.84 -13.10 -7.93
C PHE A 154 2.16 -12.36 -9.24
N GLU A 155 3.22 -12.72 -9.95
CA GLU A 155 3.61 -12.07 -11.22
C GLU A 155 2.88 -12.61 -12.45
N ASP A 156 2.07 -13.67 -12.32
CA ASP A 156 1.49 -14.37 -13.47
C ASP A 156 -0.04 -14.21 -13.52
N GLU A 157 -0.54 -13.55 -14.58
CA GLU A 157 -1.88 -13.61 -15.21
C GLU A 157 -3.16 -13.42 -14.35
N THR A 158 -3.11 -13.26 -13.05
CA THR A 158 -4.25 -12.82 -12.24
C THR A 158 -4.41 -11.28 -12.24
N GLN A 159 -3.77 -10.61 -13.16
CA GLN A 159 -3.73 -9.16 -13.35
C GLN A 159 -5.08 -8.54 -13.75
N GLY A 160 -6.18 -9.02 -13.22
CA GLY A 160 -7.52 -8.56 -13.60
C GLY A 160 -8.19 -7.65 -12.58
N THR A 161 -7.69 -7.52 -11.37
CA THR A 161 -8.38 -6.72 -10.35
C THR A 161 -7.48 -5.65 -9.76
N LEU A 162 -8.00 -4.44 -9.69
CA LEU A 162 -7.31 -3.26 -9.16
C LEU A 162 -6.88 -3.37 -7.70
N PHE A 163 -7.41 -4.33 -6.95
CA PHE A 163 -6.91 -4.68 -5.62
C PHE A 163 -5.46 -5.18 -5.65
N PHE A 164 -5.04 -5.93 -6.68
CA PHE A 164 -3.66 -6.39 -6.78
C PHE A 164 -2.68 -5.25 -7.06
N ASP A 165 -3.14 -4.15 -7.68
CA ASP A 165 -2.33 -2.93 -7.78
C ASP A 165 -2.16 -2.25 -6.42
N VAL A 166 -3.20 -2.20 -5.59
CA VAL A 166 -3.07 -1.76 -4.18
C VAL A 166 -2.06 -2.65 -3.45
N LEU A 167 -2.18 -3.97 -3.58
CA LEU A 167 -1.29 -4.93 -2.94
C LEU A 167 0.18 -4.77 -3.41
N ARG A 168 0.40 -4.53 -4.71
CA ARG A 168 1.70 -4.25 -5.31
C ARG A 168 2.36 -3.02 -4.68
N ILE A 169 1.60 -1.94 -4.55
CA ILE A 169 2.08 -0.69 -3.94
C ILE A 169 2.32 -0.87 -2.45
N LEU A 170 1.41 -1.52 -1.71
CA LEU A 170 1.61 -1.84 -0.29
C LEU A 170 2.87 -2.68 -0.07
N ARG A 171 3.11 -3.68 -0.92
CA ARG A 171 4.31 -4.53 -0.85
C ARG A 171 5.59 -3.75 -1.10
N TYR A 172 5.58 -2.80 -2.01
CA TYR A 172 6.75 -2.00 -2.34
C TYR A 172 7.09 -1.00 -1.24
N HIS A 173 6.11 -0.21 -0.80
CA HIS A 173 6.32 0.89 0.15
C HIS A 173 6.22 0.48 1.62
N MET A 174 5.47 -0.57 1.93
CA MET A 174 5.21 -0.99 3.31
C MET A 174 4.88 0.19 4.25
N PRO A 175 3.89 1.05 3.90
CA PRO A 175 3.53 2.17 4.78
C PRO A 175 3.10 1.66 6.17
N PRO A 176 3.29 2.44 7.24
CA PRO A 176 2.86 2.06 8.59
C PRO A 176 1.38 1.71 8.71
N ALA A 177 0.53 2.33 7.87
CA ALA A 177 -0.91 2.10 7.88
C ALA A 177 -1.52 2.20 6.49
N PHE A 178 -2.70 1.64 6.34
CA PHE A 178 -3.56 1.86 5.17
C PHE A 178 -5.04 1.91 5.57
N LEU A 179 -5.85 2.55 4.73
CA LEU A 179 -7.30 2.56 4.83
C LEU A 179 -7.89 2.15 3.48
N LEU A 180 -8.56 1.01 3.43
CA LEU A 180 -9.25 0.52 2.24
C LEU A 180 -10.75 0.67 2.41
N GLU A 181 -11.41 1.28 1.43
CA GLU A 181 -12.86 1.42 1.39
C GLU A 181 -13.45 0.54 0.28
N ASN A 182 -14.60 -0.05 0.55
CA ASN A 182 -15.35 -0.78 -0.46
C ASN A 182 -16.83 -0.91 -0.06
N VAL A 183 -17.66 -1.33 -1.01
CA VAL A 183 -19.09 -1.55 -0.76
C VAL A 183 -19.33 -2.75 0.17
N LYS A 184 -20.38 -2.69 0.97
CA LYS A 184 -20.81 -3.77 1.91
C LYS A 184 -20.84 -5.16 1.27
N ASN A 185 -21.23 -5.23 -0.01
CA ASN A 185 -21.36 -6.50 -0.74
C ASN A 185 -20.01 -7.21 -0.96
N LEU A 186 -18.87 -6.54 -0.84
CA LEU A 186 -17.56 -7.19 -0.92
C LEU A 186 -17.43 -8.34 0.08
N ARG A 187 -18.00 -8.18 1.27
CA ARG A 187 -17.97 -9.19 2.33
C ARG A 187 -18.65 -10.51 1.94
N SER A 188 -19.75 -10.44 1.19
CA SER A 188 -20.54 -11.61 0.77
C SER A 188 -20.27 -12.03 -0.68
N HIS A 189 -19.47 -11.26 -1.40
CA HIS A 189 -19.14 -11.51 -2.80
C HIS A 189 -18.51 -12.90 -2.96
N ASN A 190 -19.03 -13.68 -3.90
CA ASN A 190 -18.59 -15.05 -4.17
C ASN A 190 -18.57 -15.94 -2.89
N GLY A 191 -19.65 -15.94 -2.12
CA GLY A 191 -19.74 -16.72 -0.88
C GLY A 191 -18.76 -16.27 0.22
N GLY A 192 -18.18 -15.07 0.11
CA GLY A 192 -17.19 -14.53 1.03
C GLY A 192 -15.74 -14.83 0.64
N ASP A 193 -15.50 -15.60 -0.43
CA ASP A 193 -14.14 -15.96 -0.87
C ASP A 193 -13.31 -14.73 -1.26
N THR A 194 -13.92 -13.76 -1.94
CA THR A 194 -13.27 -12.51 -2.31
C THR A 194 -12.72 -11.77 -1.09
N PHE A 195 -13.55 -11.61 -0.07
CA PHE A 195 -13.13 -10.92 1.16
C PHE A 195 -12.03 -11.70 1.90
N ARG A 196 -12.13 -13.03 1.99
CA ARG A 196 -11.10 -13.87 2.60
C ARG A 196 -9.76 -13.76 1.85
N THR A 197 -9.80 -13.71 0.52
CA THR A 197 -8.59 -13.54 -0.31
C THR A 197 -7.93 -12.19 -0.06
N ILE A 198 -8.70 -11.10 0.03
CA ILE A 198 -8.18 -9.76 0.35
C ILE A 198 -7.52 -9.76 1.72
N ILE A 199 -8.22 -10.25 2.75
CA ILE A 199 -7.69 -10.32 4.11
C ILE A 199 -6.40 -11.13 4.16
N GLY A 200 -6.40 -12.36 3.61
CA GLY A 200 -5.21 -13.22 3.59
C GLY A 200 -4.02 -12.58 2.90
N ALA A 201 -4.23 -11.93 1.75
CA ALA A 201 -3.14 -11.26 1.02
C ALA A 201 -2.53 -10.07 1.80
N LEU A 202 -3.34 -9.34 2.55
CA LEU A 202 -2.87 -8.24 3.40
C LEU A 202 -2.16 -8.75 4.67
N GLU A 203 -2.64 -9.83 5.28
CA GLU A 203 -2.00 -10.50 6.41
C GLU A 203 -0.64 -11.11 6.00
N GLU A 204 -0.54 -11.67 4.80
CA GLU A 204 0.74 -12.17 4.24
C GLU A 204 1.80 -11.05 4.08
N LEU A 205 1.38 -9.79 3.94
CA LEU A 205 2.29 -8.64 3.99
C LEU A 205 2.72 -8.24 5.41
N GLY A 206 2.17 -8.88 6.44
CA GLY A 206 2.50 -8.63 7.84
C GLY A 206 1.64 -7.54 8.50
N TYR A 207 0.54 -7.12 7.89
CA TYR A 207 -0.37 -6.15 8.51
C TYR A 207 -1.36 -6.79 9.47
N HIS A 208 -1.60 -6.12 10.60
CA HIS A 208 -2.72 -6.43 11.47
C HIS A 208 -3.98 -5.72 10.97
N LEU A 209 -5.06 -6.47 10.74
CA LEU A 209 -6.25 -5.97 10.10
C LEU A 209 -7.40 -5.76 11.07
N SER A 210 -8.09 -4.64 10.90
CA SER A 210 -9.40 -4.38 11.52
C SER A 210 -10.36 -3.93 10.44
N TRP A 211 -11.59 -4.43 10.44
CA TRP A 211 -12.59 -4.04 9.46
C TRP A 211 -13.96 -3.80 10.08
N ARG A 212 -14.75 -2.95 9.47
CA ARG A 212 -16.10 -2.62 9.94
C ARG A 212 -17.02 -2.28 8.77
N VAL A 213 -18.27 -2.69 8.86
CA VAL A 213 -19.34 -2.18 8.00
C VAL A 213 -19.91 -0.93 8.65
N ILE A 214 -19.85 0.19 7.93
CA ILE A 214 -20.34 1.49 8.41
C ILE A 214 -21.49 1.90 7.48
N ASP A 215 -22.64 2.25 8.04
CA ASP A 215 -23.76 2.84 7.31
C ASP A 215 -23.67 4.36 7.43
N ALA A 216 -23.61 5.03 6.30
CA ALA A 216 -23.51 6.50 6.23
C ALA A 216 -24.69 7.21 6.94
N LYS A 217 -25.86 6.56 7.04
CA LYS A 217 -27.00 7.09 7.80
C LYS A 217 -26.69 7.50 9.24
N ALA A 218 -25.67 6.88 9.87
CA ALA A 218 -25.28 7.23 11.22
C ALA A 218 -24.65 8.64 11.31
N PHE A 219 -24.26 9.23 10.16
CA PHE A 219 -23.50 10.47 10.12
C PHE A 219 -24.15 11.53 9.21
N VAL A 220 -24.82 11.11 8.15
CA VAL A 220 -25.41 11.99 7.14
C VAL A 220 -26.80 11.49 6.73
N PRO A 221 -27.70 12.36 6.20
CA PRO A 221 -29.04 11.96 5.77
C PRO A 221 -29.07 10.93 4.62
N GLN A 222 -27.98 10.84 3.85
CA GLN A 222 -27.89 9.94 2.71
C GLN A 222 -27.70 8.49 3.17
N HIS A 223 -28.41 7.59 2.51
CA HIS A 223 -28.26 6.16 2.67
C HIS A 223 -27.21 5.62 1.69
N ARG A 224 -26.12 5.09 2.21
CA ARG A 224 -25.13 4.37 1.44
C ARG A 224 -24.55 3.20 2.24
#